data_6cf968b565d51155424212571d643643
#
_entry.id   6cf968b565d51155424212571d643643
#
_cell.length_a   1.000
_cell.length_b   1.000
_cell.length_c   1.000
_cell.angle_alpha   90.00
_cell.angle_beta   90.00
_cell.angle_gamma   90.00
#
_symmetry.space_group_name_H-M   'P 1'
#
loop_
_entity.id
_entity.type
_entity.pdbx_description
1 polymer ?
#
loop_
_entity_poly.entity_id
_entity_poly.type
_entity_poly.pdbx_seq_one_letter_code
_entity_poly.pdbx_strand_id
1 'polypeptide(L)'
;MPGWLRLCLCALILCGSVGASAVPGAVVRLQVDGVIGPASADYLVRGLAKAVDEGAQLVLIEIDTPGGLDSSMRAIIKAILASPIPVASYVAPGGARAASAGTYILYASHVAAMAPGTNLGAATPVAIGMPGSPSKPEGADKGETDKPAQGEKGSADAMIAKQVNDAAAYIRGLANMRGRNAEWAEQAVREAVSLSAEEALEQKVIDFLARDLSDLLRQLDGKSLQAAGVEVTLATAGAPLISHAPDWRTRLLAVITNPSVALILMMIGVYGLFFEFSNPGSGIGGVLGGISLILALYALQLLPVNYAGVALILLGIDVPGFGIPLALIVTLALTSAGLILAILGMALKARRRQQVAGDSGLVGSLVAVAAVQAEDPCQNRRWCRFCSEPRRVSARSSNRRSNAPWSALQW
;
A
#
# COMPACT_ATOMS: atom_id res chain seq x y z
N MET A 1 40.57 4.38 6.36
CA MET A 1 39.65 3.32 6.78
C MET A 1 40.44 2.06 7.03
N PRO A 2 40.35 1.46 8.22
CA PRO A 2 41.12 0.28 8.57
C PRO A 2 40.76 -0.92 7.71
N GLY A 3 41.75 -1.74 7.33
CA GLY A 3 41.65 -2.83 6.35
C GLY A 3 40.61 -3.92 6.70
N TRP A 4 40.29 -4.11 7.98
CA TRP A 4 39.28 -5.06 8.42
C TRP A 4 37.83 -4.67 8.02
N LEU A 5 37.53 -3.36 7.88
CA LEU A 5 36.22 -2.88 7.44
C LEU A 5 36.00 -3.17 5.93
N ARG A 6 37.09 -3.15 5.12
CA ARG A 6 37.02 -3.54 3.71
C ARG A 6 36.84 -5.04 3.54
N LEU A 7 37.48 -5.84 4.40
CA LEU A 7 37.29 -7.31 4.43
C LEU A 7 35.88 -7.71 4.83
N CYS A 8 35.28 -7.05 5.84
CA CYS A 8 33.89 -7.29 6.22
C CYS A 8 32.90 -6.87 5.13
N LEU A 9 33.16 -5.76 4.41
CA LEU A 9 32.30 -5.31 3.31
C LEU A 9 32.39 -6.26 2.11
N CYS A 10 33.60 -6.78 1.78
CA CYS A 10 33.78 -7.81 0.74
C CYS A 10 33.14 -9.14 1.12
N ALA A 11 33.21 -9.55 2.40
CA ALA A 11 32.57 -10.78 2.88
C ALA A 11 31.02 -10.66 2.83
N LEU A 12 30.46 -9.50 3.13
CA LEU A 12 29.02 -9.22 3.02
C LEU A 12 28.53 -9.24 1.55
N ILE A 13 29.36 -8.80 0.60
CA ILE A 13 29.03 -8.81 -0.83
C ILE A 13 29.15 -10.23 -1.40
N LEU A 14 30.07 -11.06 -0.90
CA LEU A 14 30.23 -12.45 -1.36
C LEU A 14 29.17 -13.41 -0.80
N CYS A 15 28.51 -13.11 0.33
CA CYS A 15 27.42 -13.91 0.87
C CYS A 15 26.06 -13.66 0.19
N GLY A 16 25.97 -12.76 -0.78
CA GLY A 16 24.70 -12.25 -1.33
C GLY A 16 24.10 -12.98 -2.52
N SER A 17 24.68 -14.07 -3.03
CA SER A 17 24.15 -14.72 -4.24
C SER A 17 24.28 -16.23 -4.23
N VAL A 18 23.60 -16.89 -3.29
CA VAL A 18 23.14 -18.25 -3.54
C VAL A 18 21.87 -18.12 -4.37
N GLY A 19 22.02 -17.87 -5.67
CA GLY A 19 20.95 -18.07 -6.63
C GLY A 19 20.54 -19.53 -6.54
N ALA A 20 19.32 -19.82 -6.09
CA ALA A 20 18.74 -21.14 -6.21
C ALA A 20 18.71 -21.47 -7.72
N SER A 21 19.65 -22.26 -8.19
CA SER A 21 19.64 -22.81 -9.56
C SER A 21 18.39 -23.65 -9.67
N ALA A 22 17.47 -23.26 -10.54
CA ALA A 22 16.29 -24.05 -10.83
C ALA A 22 16.71 -25.39 -11.46
N VAL A 23 16.05 -26.43 -11.03
CA VAL A 23 16.22 -27.75 -11.63
C VAL A 23 15.38 -27.74 -12.91
N PRO A 24 15.99 -27.98 -14.11
CA PRO A 24 15.22 -28.04 -15.35
C PRO A 24 14.09 -29.04 -15.23
N GLY A 25 12.87 -28.64 -15.66
CA GLY A 25 11.68 -29.48 -15.54
C GLY A 25 10.95 -29.36 -14.18
N ALA A 26 11.34 -28.41 -13.31
CA ALA A 26 10.63 -28.15 -12.06
C ALA A 26 9.23 -27.52 -12.32
N VAL A 27 8.33 -27.70 -11.34
CA VAL A 27 7.07 -26.97 -11.27
C VAL A 27 7.25 -25.81 -10.28
N VAL A 28 7.03 -24.60 -10.75
CA VAL A 28 7.10 -23.39 -9.91
C VAL A 28 5.71 -23.08 -9.37
N ARG A 29 5.59 -23.01 -8.03
CA ARG A 29 4.35 -22.64 -7.33
C ARG A 29 4.41 -21.18 -6.92
N LEU A 30 3.41 -20.42 -7.35
CA LEU A 30 3.10 -19.07 -6.91
C LEU A 30 1.78 -19.09 -6.14
N GLN A 31 1.69 -18.39 -5.03
CA GLN A 31 0.51 -18.43 -4.17
C GLN A 31 -0.07 -17.02 -4.01
N VAL A 32 -1.37 -16.91 -4.25
CA VAL A 32 -2.13 -15.67 -4.07
C VAL A 32 -3.25 -15.92 -3.08
N ASP A 33 -3.16 -15.28 -1.92
CA ASP A 33 -4.15 -15.29 -0.87
C ASP A 33 -4.59 -13.84 -0.62
N GLY A 34 -5.88 -13.57 -0.84
CA GLY A 34 -6.48 -12.25 -0.65
C GLY A 34 -6.70 -11.45 -1.94
N VAL A 35 -6.75 -10.11 -1.82
CA VAL A 35 -7.18 -9.22 -2.91
C VAL A 35 -6.15 -9.13 -4.03
N ILE A 36 -6.63 -9.21 -5.29
CA ILE A 36 -5.82 -8.95 -6.49
C ILE A 36 -5.57 -7.45 -6.61
N GLY A 37 -4.39 -7.03 -6.18
CA GLY A 37 -3.93 -5.64 -6.20
C GLY A 37 -2.58 -5.48 -6.90
N PRO A 38 -1.99 -4.27 -6.88
CA PRO A 38 -0.70 -4.01 -7.51
C PRO A 38 0.42 -4.90 -6.99
N ALA A 39 0.42 -5.22 -5.69
CA ALA A 39 1.42 -6.10 -5.07
C ALA A 39 1.34 -7.54 -5.57
N SER A 40 0.13 -8.12 -5.64
CA SER A 40 -0.07 -9.47 -6.16
C SER A 40 0.19 -9.55 -7.66
N ALA A 41 -0.16 -8.50 -8.43
CA ALA A 41 0.14 -8.43 -9.85
C ALA A 41 1.66 -8.39 -10.11
N ASP A 42 2.40 -7.52 -9.42
CA ASP A 42 3.86 -7.46 -9.51
C ASP A 42 4.53 -8.79 -9.13
N TYR A 43 4.06 -9.41 -8.05
CA TYR A 43 4.55 -10.71 -7.61
C TYR A 43 4.34 -11.81 -8.65
N LEU A 44 3.12 -11.94 -9.20
CA LEU A 44 2.83 -12.97 -10.20
C LEU A 44 3.56 -12.72 -11.52
N VAL A 45 3.58 -11.48 -12.01
CA VAL A 45 4.28 -11.13 -13.26
C VAL A 45 5.78 -11.43 -13.15
N ARG A 46 6.43 -11.02 -12.06
CA ARG A 46 7.85 -11.34 -11.81
C ARG A 46 8.08 -12.83 -11.56
N GLY A 47 7.16 -13.50 -10.85
CA GLY A 47 7.21 -14.92 -10.60
C GLY A 47 7.15 -15.74 -11.89
N LEU A 48 6.26 -15.36 -12.82
CA LEU A 48 6.16 -15.96 -14.15
C LEU A 48 7.45 -15.76 -14.95
N ALA A 49 7.99 -14.55 -15.01
CA ALA A 49 9.24 -14.26 -15.71
C ALA A 49 10.40 -15.08 -15.13
N LYS A 50 10.51 -15.10 -13.80
CA LYS A 50 11.55 -15.86 -13.10
C LYS A 50 11.46 -17.36 -13.34
N ALA A 51 10.23 -17.92 -13.39
CA ALA A 51 10.02 -19.32 -13.69
C ALA A 51 10.50 -19.68 -15.12
N VAL A 52 10.32 -18.77 -16.09
CA VAL A 52 10.86 -18.92 -17.45
C VAL A 52 12.39 -18.92 -17.42
N ASP A 53 13.01 -17.98 -16.74
CA ASP A 53 14.48 -17.87 -16.62
C ASP A 53 15.09 -19.10 -15.94
N GLU A 54 14.35 -19.70 -15.01
CA GLU A 54 14.74 -20.93 -14.31
C GLU A 54 14.50 -22.20 -15.11
N GLY A 55 13.87 -22.15 -16.29
CA GLY A 55 13.58 -23.31 -17.14
C GLY A 55 12.51 -24.23 -16.53
N ALA A 56 11.54 -23.68 -15.81
CA ALA A 56 10.42 -24.45 -15.28
C ALA A 56 9.57 -25.04 -16.43
N GLN A 57 9.02 -26.24 -16.24
CA GLN A 57 8.10 -26.83 -17.23
C GLN A 57 6.65 -26.36 -17.06
N LEU A 58 6.29 -25.90 -15.84
CA LEU A 58 4.93 -25.46 -15.51
C LEU A 58 5.00 -24.42 -14.40
N VAL A 59 4.18 -23.38 -14.51
CA VAL A 59 3.88 -22.51 -13.36
C VAL A 59 2.50 -22.85 -12.85
N LEU A 60 2.40 -23.09 -11.55
CA LEU A 60 1.16 -23.28 -10.82
C LEU A 60 0.85 -22.04 -10.00
N ILE A 61 -0.27 -21.40 -10.29
CA ILE A 61 -0.80 -20.30 -9.48
C ILE A 61 -1.90 -20.86 -8.59
N GLU A 62 -1.62 -20.95 -7.29
CA GLU A 62 -2.63 -21.31 -6.28
C GLU A 62 -3.39 -20.05 -5.87
N ILE A 63 -4.73 -20.11 -5.90
CA ILE A 63 -5.59 -18.93 -5.80
C ILE A 63 -6.61 -19.11 -4.68
N ASP A 64 -6.63 -18.15 -3.75
CA ASP A 64 -7.75 -17.85 -2.87
C ASP A 64 -7.98 -16.33 -2.88
N THR A 65 -9.00 -15.87 -3.61
CA THR A 65 -9.24 -14.43 -3.78
C THR A 65 -10.72 -14.06 -3.82
N PRO A 66 -11.12 -12.99 -3.12
CA PRO A 66 -12.44 -12.40 -3.29
C PRO A 66 -12.55 -11.55 -4.57
N GLY A 67 -11.45 -11.37 -5.31
CA GLY A 67 -11.36 -10.47 -6.47
C GLY A 67 -10.36 -9.35 -6.27
N GLY A 68 -10.50 -8.27 -7.04
CA GLY A 68 -9.61 -7.12 -6.90
C GLY A 68 -9.69 -6.15 -8.07
N LEU A 69 -8.61 -5.41 -8.30
CA LEU A 69 -8.54 -4.35 -9.29
C LEU A 69 -8.46 -4.91 -10.73
N ASP A 70 -9.29 -4.37 -11.63
CA ASP A 70 -9.29 -4.74 -13.06
C ASP A 70 -7.90 -4.54 -13.70
N SER A 71 -7.22 -3.43 -13.42
CA SER A 71 -5.88 -3.17 -13.97
C SER A 71 -4.85 -4.22 -13.55
N SER A 72 -4.89 -4.66 -12.28
CA SER A 72 -4.01 -5.71 -11.74
C SER A 72 -4.34 -7.08 -12.34
N MET A 73 -5.62 -7.41 -12.43
CA MET A 73 -6.11 -8.62 -13.10
C MET A 73 -5.65 -8.68 -14.57
N ARG A 74 -5.85 -7.61 -15.34
CA ARG A 74 -5.43 -7.55 -16.75
C ARG A 74 -3.91 -7.65 -16.91
N ALA A 75 -3.13 -7.10 -15.99
CA ALA A 75 -1.67 -7.25 -15.99
C ALA A 75 -1.25 -8.72 -15.80
N ILE A 76 -1.87 -9.43 -14.85
CA ILE A 76 -1.64 -10.85 -14.61
C ILE A 76 -2.03 -11.68 -15.84
N ILE A 77 -3.24 -11.46 -16.38
CA ILE A 77 -3.74 -12.17 -17.56
C ILE A 77 -2.81 -11.97 -18.76
N LYS A 78 -2.36 -10.73 -18.98
CA LYS A 78 -1.40 -10.42 -20.06
C LYS A 78 -0.11 -11.21 -19.91
N ALA A 79 0.41 -11.35 -18.69
CA ALA A 79 1.61 -12.13 -18.41
C ALA A 79 1.37 -13.64 -18.61
N ILE A 80 0.20 -14.17 -18.23
CA ILE A 80 -0.18 -15.57 -18.47
C ILE A 80 -0.26 -15.87 -19.97
N LEU A 81 -0.92 -15.00 -20.75
CA LEU A 81 -1.09 -15.18 -22.18
C LEU A 81 0.24 -15.07 -22.97
N ALA A 82 1.18 -14.25 -22.47
CA ALA A 82 2.51 -14.08 -23.04
C ALA A 82 3.53 -15.14 -22.57
N SER A 83 3.16 -15.99 -21.61
CA SER A 83 4.08 -16.98 -21.05
C SER A 83 4.48 -18.05 -22.07
N PRO A 84 5.79 -18.28 -22.27
CA PRO A 84 6.28 -19.36 -23.12
C PRO A 84 6.16 -20.75 -22.50
N ILE A 85 5.87 -20.83 -21.20
CA ILE A 85 5.64 -22.07 -20.46
C ILE A 85 4.18 -22.15 -20.01
N PRO A 86 3.59 -23.34 -19.94
CA PRO A 86 2.23 -23.53 -19.46
C PRO A 86 2.01 -22.95 -18.04
N VAL A 87 0.84 -22.37 -17.84
CA VAL A 87 0.40 -21.83 -16.54
C VAL A 87 -0.87 -22.56 -16.13
N ALA A 88 -0.88 -23.19 -14.98
CA ALA A 88 -2.05 -23.76 -14.33
C ALA A 88 -2.52 -22.87 -13.19
N SER A 89 -3.81 -22.55 -13.15
CA SER A 89 -4.43 -21.93 -11.96
C SER A 89 -5.20 -23.00 -11.19
N TYR A 90 -5.00 -23.02 -9.88
CA TYR A 90 -5.61 -23.98 -8.97
C TYR A 90 -6.25 -23.27 -7.79
N VAL A 91 -7.57 -23.38 -7.68
CA VAL A 91 -8.32 -22.79 -6.56
C VAL A 91 -8.20 -23.73 -5.37
N ALA A 92 -7.44 -23.36 -4.37
CA ALA A 92 -7.11 -24.15 -3.20
C ALA A 92 -6.65 -23.25 -2.04
N PRO A 93 -6.67 -23.77 -0.80
CA PRO A 93 -7.15 -25.08 -0.34
C PRO A 93 -8.68 -25.21 -0.34
N GLY A 94 -9.22 -26.32 0.12
CA GLY A 94 -10.68 -26.46 0.32
C GLY A 94 -11.25 -25.30 1.14
N GLY A 95 -12.35 -24.69 0.67
CA GLY A 95 -12.91 -23.45 1.20
C GLY A 95 -12.40 -22.18 0.53
N ALA A 96 -11.37 -22.25 -0.31
CA ALA A 96 -10.89 -21.15 -1.12
C ALA A 96 -11.87 -20.76 -2.24
N ARG A 97 -11.68 -19.58 -2.79
CA ARG A 97 -12.49 -19.09 -3.90
C ARG A 97 -11.67 -18.37 -4.95
N ALA A 98 -12.17 -18.41 -6.19
CA ALA A 98 -11.70 -17.57 -7.28
C ALA A 98 -12.82 -16.65 -7.73
N ALA A 99 -13.16 -15.65 -6.92
CA ALA A 99 -14.24 -14.71 -7.22
C ALA A 99 -13.75 -13.53 -8.05
N SER A 100 -14.63 -12.95 -8.88
CA SER A 100 -14.40 -11.73 -9.66
C SER A 100 -13.09 -11.83 -10.48
N ALA A 101 -12.06 -11.02 -10.18
CA ALA A 101 -10.76 -11.07 -10.87
C ALA A 101 -10.15 -12.48 -10.89
N GLY A 102 -10.37 -13.30 -9.85
CA GLY A 102 -9.91 -14.68 -9.80
C GLY A 102 -10.51 -15.56 -10.90
N THR A 103 -11.79 -15.38 -11.21
CA THR A 103 -12.47 -16.08 -12.30
C THR A 103 -11.81 -15.78 -13.65
N TYR A 104 -11.50 -14.52 -13.95
CA TYR A 104 -10.82 -14.14 -15.20
C TYR A 104 -9.41 -14.74 -15.30
N ILE A 105 -8.64 -14.73 -14.18
CA ILE A 105 -7.29 -15.33 -14.15
C ILE A 105 -7.37 -16.83 -14.41
N LEU A 106 -8.35 -17.51 -13.80
CA LEU A 106 -8.59 -18.93 -14.05
C LEU A 106 -8.90 -19.20 -15.52
N TYR A 107 -9.80 -18.41 -16.13
CA TYR A 107 -10.15 -18.53 -17.55
C TYR A 107 -8.98 -18.24 -18.50
N ALA A 108 -8.06 -17.35 -18.12
CA ALA A 108 -6.88 -17.04 -18.93
C ALA A 108 -5.83 -18.15 -18.92
N SER A 109 -5.77 -18.93 -17.85
CA SER A 109 -4.74 -19.96 -17.62
C SER A 109 -4.86 -21.12 -18.59
N HIS A 110 -3.73 -21.77 -18.90
CA HIS A 110 -3.69 -22.93 -19.80
C HIS A 110 -4.42 -24.11 -19.18
N VAL A 111 -4.34 -24.27 -17.86
CA VAL A 111 -5.11 -25.23 -17.08
C VAL A 111 -5.87 -24.50 -15.98
N ALA A 112 -7.15 -24.84 -15.83
CA ALA A 112 -8.00 -24.41 -14.75
C ALA A 112 -8.36 -25.60 -13.88
N ALA A 113 -8.01 -25.54 -12.58
CA ALA A 113 -8.30 -26.60 -11.65
C ALA A 113 -8.87 -26.04 -10.34
N MET A 114 -9.65 -26.87 -9.65
CA MET A 114 -10.24 -26.52 -8.35
C MET A 114 -10.11 -27.67 -7.36
N ALA A 115 -9.97 -27.34 -6.08
CA ALA A 115 -10.11 -28.31 -5.00
C ALA A 115 -11.61 -28.51 -4.64
N PRO A 116 -11.99 -29.69 -4.13
CA PRO A 116 -13.33 -29.87 -3.60
C PRO A 116 -13.68 -28.86 -2.52
N GLY A 117 -14.94 -28.41 -2.50
CA GLY A 117 -15.42 -27.42 -1.54
C GLY A 117 -14.93 -25.99 -1.79
N THR A 118 -14.47 -25.70 -3.01
CA THR A 118 -14.14 -24.34 -3.47
C THR A 118 -15.20 -23.82 -4.43
N ASN A 119 -15.18 -22.53 -4.70
CA ASN A 119 -16.12 -21.90 -5.64
C ASN A 119 -15.45 -20.84 -6.52
N LEU A 120 -16.09 -20.56 -7.66
CA LEU A 120 -15.69 -19.47 -8.55
C LEU A 120 -16.92 -18.72 -9.08
N GLY A 121 -16.74 -17.53 -9.62
CA GLY A 121 -17.81 -16.75 -10.25
C GLY A 121 -17.88 -15.31 -9.74
N ALA A 122 -19.13 -14.76 -9.67
CA ALA A 122 -19.42 -13.40 -9.24
C ALA A 122 -18.47 -12.37 -9.91
N ALA A 123 -18.38 -12.41 -11.26
CA ALA A 123 -17.37 -11.69 -12.03
C ALA A 123 -17.85 -10.31 -12.55
N THR A 124 -18.97 -9.82 -12.06
CA THR A 124 -19.53 -8.51 -12.41
C THR A 124 -18.58 -7.38 -11.96
N PRO A 125 -18.18 -6.48 -12.89
CA PRO A 125 -17.38 -5.33 -12.50
C PRO A 125 -18.19 -4.38 -11.61
N VAL A 126 -17.58 -3.98 -10.48
CA VAL A 126 -18.16 -2.99 -9.57
C VAL A 126 -17.30 -1.74 -9.59
N ALA A 127 -17.94 -0.57 -9.79
CA ALA A 127 -17.23 0.71 -9.73
C ALA A 127 -16.90 1.05 -8.28
N ILE A 128 -15.61 1.07 -7.93
CA ILE A 128 -15.16 1.51 -6.61
C ILE A 128 -15.24 3.04 -6.58
N GLY A 129 -16.08 3.59 -5.71
CA GLY A 129 -16.20 5.05 -5.50
C GLY A 129 -17.40 5.73 -6.18
N MET A 130 -18.31 4.99 -6.80
CA MET A 130 -19.62 5.55 -7.13
C MET A 130 -20.62 5.28 -6.00
N PRO A 131 -21.26 6.31 -5.44
CA PRO A 131 -22.39 6.12 -4.53
C PRO A 131 -23.57 5.53 -5.34
N GLY A 132 -24.03 4.34 -4.99
CA GLY A 132 -25.29 3.83 -5.50
C GLY A 132 -25.30 2.54 -6.27
N SER A 133 -24.43 1.56 -5.97
CA SER A 133 -24.77 0.14 -6.25
C SER A 133 -25.31 -0.47 -4.97
N PRO A 134 -26.64 -0.54 -4.77
CA PRO A 134 -27.19 -1.36 -3.70
C PRO A 134 -26.93 -2.82 -4.10
N SER A 135 -26.18 -3.54 -3.28
CA SER A 135 -26.35 -4.98 -3.14
C SER A 135 -27.83 -5.14 -2.72
N LYS A 136 -28.65 -5.60 -3.64
CA LYS A 136 -30.06 -5.88 -3.40
C LYS A 136 -30.11 -7.02 -2.37
N PRO A 137 -30.62 -6.79 -1.13
CA PRO A 137 -31.06 -7.88 -0.30
C PRO A 137 -32.34 -8.39 -0.94
N GLU A 138 -32.41 -9.66 -1.22
CA GLU A 138 -33.70 -10.31 -1.51
C GLU A 138 -34.63 -10.09 -0.32
N GLY A 139 -35.77 -9.45 -0.56
CA GLY A 139 -36.89 -9.39 0.31
C GLY A 139 -37.15 -8.04 1.00
N ALA A 140 -37.71 -7.10 0.26
CA ALA A 140 -38.66 -6.10 0.86
C ALA A 140 -39.51 -5.47 -0.23
N ASP A 141 -40.75 -5.44 0.09
CA ASP A 141 -41.99 -5.09 -0.61
C ASP A 141 -42.04 -3.64 -1.13
N LYS A 142 -42.92 -3.44 -2.08
CA LYS A 142 -43.23 -2.22 -2.83
C LYS A 142 -43.66 -1.05 -1.94
N GLY A 143 -43.03 0.09 -2.11
CA GLY A 143 -43.49 1.39 -1.66
C GLY A 143 -43.06 2.48 -2.64
N GLU A 144 -44.04 3.02 -3.37
CA GLU A 144 -43.90 4.18 -4.27
C GLU A 144 -43.46 5.44 -3.53
N THR A 145 -42.73 6.24 -4.23
CA THR A 145 -42.70 7.72 -4.38
C THR A 145 -41.31 8.32 -4.16
N ASP A 146 -40.73 8.83 -5.20
CA ASP A 146 -40.33 10.20 -5.52
C ASP A 146 -39.32 10.22 -6.65
N LYS A 147 -39.64 11.01 -7.68
CA LYS A 147 -38.81 11.21 -8.87
C LYS A 147 -37.61 12.12 -8.56
N PRO A 148 -36.36 11.68 -8.72
CA PRO A 148 -35.21 12.57 -8.90
C PRO A 148 -34.85 12.71 -10.38
N ALA A 149 -34.28 13.84 -10.70
CA ALA A 149 -33.87 14.37 -12.00
C ALA A 149 -33.31 13.33 -13.00
N GLN A 150 -33.92 13.31 -14.19
CA GLN A 150 -33.69 12.34 -15.29
C GLN A 150 -32.36 12.49 -16.06
N GLY A 151 -31.50 13.44 -15.74
CA GLY A 151 -30.28 13.71 -16.54
C GLY A 151 -29.04 12.95 -16.11
N GLU A 152 -28.80 12.74 -14.81
CA GLU A 152 -27.53 12.12 -14.30
C GLU A 152 -27.61 10.61 -14.21
N LYS A 153 -28.79 10.01 -13.97
CA LYS A 153 -28.97 8.56 -13.93
C LYS A 153 -28.65 7.89 -15.26
N GLY A 154 -29.02 8.49 -16.38
CA GLY A 154 -28.76 7.92 -17.70
C GLY A 154 -27.27 7.81 -18.08
N SER A 155 -26.44 8.72 -17.58
CA SER A 155 -24.99 8.69 -17.84
C SER A 155 -24.26 7.64 -17.00
N ALA A 156 -24.65 7.47 -15.71
CA ALA A 156 -24.08 6.45 -14.83
C ALA A 156 -24.45 5.04 -15.28
N ASP A 157 -25.74 4.82 -15.62
CA ASP A 157 -26.23 3.53 -16.13
C ASP A 157 -25.56 3.14 -17.45
N ALA A 158 -25.35 4.09 -18.35
CA ALA A 158 -24.64 3.85 -19.61
C ALA A 158 -23.17 3.47 -19.39
N MET A 159 -22.51 4.08 -18.39
CA MET A 159 -21.13 3.75 -18.06
C MET A 159 -21.00 2.36 -17.43
N ILE A 160 -21.90 2.00 -16.53
CA ILE A 160 -21.97 0.65 -15.94
C ILE A 160 -22.24 -0.40 -17.05
N ALA A 161 -23.21 -0.15 -17.92
CA ALA A 161 -23.52 -1.05 -19.03
C ALA A 161 -22.30 -1.24 -19.96
N LYS A 162 -21.53 -0.18 -20.23
CA LYS A 162 -20.29 -0.25 -21.01
C LYS A 162 -19.26 -1.14 -20.33
N GLN A 163 -19.04 -0.97 -19.01
CA GLN A 163 -18.09 -1.79 -18.26
C GLN A 163 -18.48 -3.26 -18.23
N VAL A 164 -19.77 -3.57 -17.99
CA VAL A 164 -20.29 -4.95 -18.01
C VAL A 164 -20.14 -5.58 -19.39
N ASN A 165 -20.42 -4.84 -20.47
CA ASN A 165 -20.29 -5.35 -21.82
C ASN A 165 -18.82 -5.60 -22.22
N ASP A 166 -17.89 -4.72 -21.83
CA ASP A 166 -16.44 -4.93 -22.03
C ASP A 166 -15.96 -6.18 -21.29
N ALA A 167 -16.34 -6.30 -20.01
CA ALA A 167 -15.99 -7.42 -19.16
C ALA A 167 -16.55 -8.76 -19.70
N ALA A 168 -17.81 -8.78 -20.15
CA ALA A 168 -18.44 -9.94 -20.74
C ALA A 168 -17.76 -10.36 -22.06
N ALA A 169 -17.40 -9.39 -22.91
CA ALA A 169 -16.67 -9.66 -24.14
C ALA A 169 -15.27 -10.21 -23.83
N TYR A 170 -14.60 -9.65 -22.83
CA TYR A 170 -13.25 -10.08 -22.44
C TYR A 170 -13.23 -11.52 -21.94
N ILE A 171 -14.12 -11.89 -20.99
CA ILE A 171 -14.14 -13.25 -20.45
C ILE A 171 -14.58 -14.28 -21.49
N ARG A 172 -15.52 -13.95 -22.38
CA ARG A 172 -15.88 -14.81 -23.53
C ARG A 172 -14.68 -15.08 -24.43
N GLY A 173 -13.89 -14.04 -24.71
CA GLY A 173 -12.65 -14.19 -25.49
C GLY A 173 -11.67 -15.17 -24.85
N LEU A 174 -11.47 -15.07 -23.53
CA LEU A 174 -10.62 -16.00 -22.77
C LEU A 174 -11.20 -17.43 -22.78
N ALA A 175 -12.51 -17.57 -22.58
CA ALA A 175 -13.20 -18.85 -22.61
C ALA A 175 -13.02 -19.56 -23.95
N ASN A 176 -13.28 -18.86 -25.05
CA ASN A 176 -13.13 -19.39 -26.41
C ASN A 176 -11.67 -19.78 -26.71
N MET A 177 -10.71 -18.97 -26.25
CA MET A 177 -9.28 -19.27 -26.45
C MET A 177 -8.86 -20.57 -25.76
N ARG A 178 -9.44 -20.87 -24.60
CA ARG A 178 -9.12 -22.06 -23.81
C ARG A 178 -10.10 -23.22 -24.00
N GLY A 179 -11.10 -23.08 -24.85
CA GLY A 179 -12.11 -24.11 -25.10
C GLY A 179 -13.05 -24.37 -23.93
N ARG A 180 -13.26 -23.37 -23.07
CA ARG A 180 -14.13 -23.44 -21.87
C ARG A 180 -15.51 -22.85 -22.15
N ASN A 181 -16.43 -23.03 -21.20
CA ASN A 181 -17.80 -22.56 -21.34
C ASN A 181 -17.87 -21.03 -21.35
N ALA A 182 -18.11 -20.47 -22.55
CA ALA A 182 -18.20 -19.03 -22.77
C ALA A 182 -19.56 -18.45 -22.38
N GLU A 183 -20.62 -19.25 -22.42
CA GLU A 183 -21.97 -18.83 -22.06
C GLU A 183 -22.06 -18.60 -20.54
N TRP A 184 -21.61 -19.58 -19.75
CA TRP A 184 -21.53 -19.41 -18.30
C TRP A 184 -20.58 -18.26 -17.90
N ALA A 185 -19.46 -18.11 -18.60
CA ALA A 185 -18.53 -17.02 -18.36
C ALA A 185 -19.20 -15.63 -18.49
N GLU A 186 -20.07 -15.47 -19.50
CA GLU A 186 -20.85 -14.25 -19.67
C GLU A 186 -21.90 -14.07 -18.57
N GLN A 187 -22.58 -15.15 -18.14
CA GLN A 187 -23.54 -15.13 -17.03
C GLN A 187 -22.86 -14.74 -15.71
N ALA A 188 -21.65 -15.24 -15.44
CA ALA A 188 -20.87 -14.86 -14.27
C ALA A 188 -20.59 -13.36 -14.20
N VAL A 189 -20.49 -12.69 -15.37
CA VAL A 189 -20.31 -11.23 -15.45
C VAL A 189 -21.65 -10.48 -15.37
N ARG A 190 -22.68 -10.92 -16.08
CA ARG A 190 -23.96 -10.20 -16.19
C ARG A 190 -24.87 -10.42 -15.00
N GLU A 191 -24.87 -11.64 -14.44
CA GLU A 191 -25.81 -12.11 -13.43
C GLU A 191 -25.11 -12.44 -12.10
N ALA A 192 -23.78 -12.28 -12.01
CA ALA A 192 -22.97 -12.59 -10.84
C ALA A 192 -23.12 -14.04 -10.34
N VAL A 193 -23.42 -14.98 -11.21
CA VAL A 193 -23.55 -16.39 -10.84
C VAL A 193 -22.23 -17.00 -10.38
N SER A 194 -22.31 -18.00 -9.53
CA SER A 194 -21.16 -18.75 -9.02
C SER A 194 -21.44 -20.23 -9.09
N LEU A 195 -20.38 -21.04 -9.18
CA LEU A 195 -20.45 -22.51 -9.19
C LEU A 195 -19.54 -23.07 -8.10
N SER A 196 -19.93 -24.24 -7.59
CA SER A 196 -19.04 -25.12 -6.84
C SER A 196 -18.00 -25.76 -7.79
N ALA A 197 -16.99 -26.39 -7.22
CA ALA A 197 -15.94 -27.05 -8.00
C ALA A 197 -16.49 -28.18 -8.89
N GLU A 198 -17.43 -28.94 -8.37
CA GLU A 198 -18.09 -30.06 -9.06
C GLU A 198 -18.92 -29.55 -10.25
N GLU A 199 -19.79 -28.55 -10.03
CA GLU A 199 -20.60 -27.93 -11.08
C GLU A 199 -19.72 -27.29 -12.17
N ALA A 200 -18.60 -26.66 -11.76
CA ALA A 200 -17.67 -26.04 -12.66
C ALA A 200 -16.99 -27.05 -13.62
N LEU A 201 -16.69 -28.25 -13.11
CA LEU A 201 -16.19 -29.33 -13.95
C LEU A 201 -17.26 -29.86 -14.92
N GLU A 202 -18.49 -30.11 -14.44
CA GLU A 202 -19.61 -30.60 -15.23
C GLU A 202 -19.94 -29.62 -16.38
N GLN A 203 -19.92 -28.32 -16.08
CA GLN A 203 -20.21 -27.26 -17.06
C GLN A 203 -19.01 -26.88 -17.94
N LYS A 204 -17.88 -27.57 -17.80
CA LYS A 204 -16.64 -27.28 -18.56
C LYS A 204 -16.11 -25.86 -18.35
N VAL A 205 -16.29 -25.35 -17.15
CA VAL A 205 -15.71 -24.07 -16.70
C VAL A 205 -14.26 -24.28 -16.25
N ILE A 206 -13.98 -25.44 -15.67
CA ILE A 206 -12.64 -25.89 -15.31
C ILE A 206 -12.29 -27.19 -16.02
N ASP A 207 -10.99 -27.52 -16.02
CA ASP A 207 -10.47 -28.71 -16.71
C ASP A 207 -10.29 -29.89 -15.74
N PHE A 208 -9.99 -29.63 -14.46
CA PHE A 208 -9.67 -30.65 -13.47
C PHE A 208 -10.25 -30.32 -12.09
N LEU A 209 -10.73 -31.38 -11.44
CA LEU A 209 -11.00 -31.39 -10.00
C LEU A 209 -9.89 -32.22 -9.34
N ALA A 210 -9.14 -31.59 -8.40
CA ALA A 210 -8.02 -32.25 -7.74
C ALA A 210 -8.09 -31.99 -6.23
N ARG A 211 -7.91 -33.05 -5.44
CA ARG A 211 -8.02 -32.96 -3.96
C ARG A 211 -6.88 -32.19 -3.33
N ASP A 212 -5.71 -32.29 -3.92
CA ASP A 212 -4.49 -31.64 -3.50
C ASP A 212 -3.56 -31.40 -4.68
N LEU A 213 -2.49 -30.65 -4.45
CA LEU A 213 -1.50 -30.34 -5.46
C LEU A 213 -0.86 -31.60 -6.09
N SER A 214 -0.59 -32.60 -5.30
CA SER A 214 0.01 -33.86 -5.78
C SER A 214 -0.93 -34.61 -6.70
N ASP A 215 -2.23 -34.56 -6.40
CA ASP A 215 -3.28 -35.13 -7.25
C ASP A 215 -3.39 -34.36 -8.59
N LEU A 216 -3.35 -33.03 -8.55
CA LEU A 216 -3.34 -32.21 -9.75
C LEU A 216 -2.12 -32.52 -10.64
N LEU A 217 -0.93 -32.57 -10.07
CA LEU A 217 0.29 -32.86 -10.83
C LEU A 217 0.27 -34.26 -11.48
N ARG A 218 -0.32 -35.25 -10.81
CA ARG A 218 -0.53 -36.59 -11.42
C ARG A 218 -1.51 -36.55 -12.60
N GLN A 219 -2.58 -35.76 -12.50
CA GLN A 219 -3.57 -35.62 -13.57
C GLN A 219 -3.03 -34.87 -14.78
N LEU A 220 -2.04 -33.98 -14.57
CA LEU A 220 -1.38 -33.20 -15.61
C LEU A 220 -0.25 -33.93 -16.31
N ASP A 221 0.25 -35.02 -15.71
CA ASP A 221 1.38 -35.78 -16.25
C ASP A 221 1.07 -36.37 -17.64
N GLY A 222 1.99 -36.20 -18.58
CA GLY A 222 1.82 -36.63 -19.95
C GLY A 222 0.84 -35.79 -20.80
N LYS A 223 0.22 -34.72 -20.24
CA LYS A 223 -0.65 -33.82 -21.01
C LYS A 223 0.18 -32.90 -21.89
N SER A 224 -0.26 -32.73 -23.15
CA SER A 224 0.30 -31.72 -24.05
C SER A 224 -0.52 -30.46 -24.00
N LEU A 225 0.13 -29.33 -23.82
CA LEU A 225 -0.46 -27.99 -23.74
C LEU A 225 0.22 -27.07 -24.74
N GLN A 226 -0.54 -26.14 -25.33
CA GLN A 226 0.03 -25.10 -26.17
C GLN A 226 0.31 -23.85 -25.37
N ALA A 227 1.59 -23.43 -25.28
CA ALA A 227 2.02 -22.19 -24.68
C ALA A 227 2.82 -21.37 -25.71
N ALA A 228 2.44 -20.12 -25.94
CA ALA A 228 3.03 -19.23 -26.95
C ALA A 228 3.22 -19.87 -28.33
N GLY A 229 2.27 -20.73 -28.74
CA GLY A 229 2.29 -21.43 -30.05
C GLY A 229 3.20 -22.67 -30.10
N VAL A 230 3.83 -23.04 -29.00
CA VAL A 230 4.67 -24.24 -28.86
C VAL A 230 3.90 -25.29 -28.06
N GLU A 231 3.90 -26.54 -28.55
CA GLU A 231 3.34 -27.67 -27.80
C GLU A 231 4.36 -28.16 -26.78
N VAL A 232 3.94 -28.19 -25.52
CA VAL A 232 4.75 -28.63 -24.39
C VAL A 232 4.08 -29.81 -23.74
N THR A 233 4.75 -30.96 -23.72
CA THR A 233 4.29 -32.15 -22.97
C THR A 233 4.82 -32.08 -21.54
N LEU A 234 3.93 -32.14 -20.56
CA LEU A 234 4.26 -32.06 -19.15
C LEU A 234 4.77 -33.40 -18.64
N ALA A 235 5.79 -33.34 -17.77
CA ALA A 235 6.31 -34.48 -17.01
C ALA A 235 6.27 -34.11 -15.50
N THR A 236 5.06 -34.04 -14.97
CA THR A 236 4.81 -33.48 -13.63
C THR A 236 4.78 -34.52 -12.51
N ALA A 237 4.67 -35.80 -12.84
CA ALA A 237 4.73 -36.87 -11.84
C ALA A 237 6.13 -36.93 -11.21
N GLY A 238 6.22 -36.60 -9.92
CA GLY A 238 7.50 -36.56 -9.22
C GLY A 238 8.40 -35.37 -9.54
N ALA A 239 7.94 -34.40 -10.31
CA ALA A 239 8.69 -33.19 -10.59
C ALA A 239 8.97 -32.39 -9.30
N PRO A 240 10.17 -31.80 -9.16
CA PRO A 240 10.48 -30.96 -8.02
C PRO A 240 9.58 -29.73 -7.99
N LEU A 241 8.97 -29.48 -6.84
CA LEU A 241 8.12 -28.31 -6.61
C LEU A 241 8.92 -27.20 -5.95
N ILE A 242 9.04 -26.07 -6.65
CA ILE A 242 9.73 -24.88 -6.14
C ILE A 242 8.69 -23.83 -5.78
N SER A 243 8.54 -23.53 -4.49
CA SER A 243 7.65 -22.46 -4.05
C SER A 243 8.39 -21.13 -4.02
N HIS A 244 7.93 -20.17 -4.82
CA HIS A 244 8.39 -18.79 -4.74
C HIS A 244 7.45 -18.01 -3.82
N ALA A 245 7.90 -17.77 -2.59
CA ALA A 245 7.14 -16.93 -1.66
C ALA A 245 7.27 -15.44 -2.04
N PRO A 246 6.24 -14.62 -1.73
CA PRO A 246 6.34 -13.17 -1.89
C PRO A 246 7.56 -12.63 -1.15
N ASP A 247 8.40 -11.89 -1.87
CA ASP A 247 9.58 -11.25 -1.31
C ASP A 247 9.22 -10.06 -0.40
N TRP A 248 10.22 -9.49 0.28
CA TRP A 248 10.00 -8.36 1.18
C TRP A 248 9.43 -7.15 0.47
N ARG A 249 9.75 -6.94 -0.82
CA ARG A 249 9.23 -5.84 -1.65
C ARG A 249 7.74 -6.00 -1.90
N THR A 250 7.31 -7.19 -2.26
CA THR A 250 5.89 -7.52 -2.44
C THR A 250 5.11 -7.31 -1.16
N ARG A 251 5.67 -7.77 -0.01
CA ARG A 251 5.03 -7.57 1.30
C ARG A 251 4.94 -6.09 1.68
N LEU A 252 6.01 -5.33 1.46
CA LEU A 252 6.01 -3.89 1.69
C LEU A 252 4.96 -3.19 0.79
N LEU A 253 4.95 -3.53 -0.50
CA LEU A 253 3.99 -2.98 -1.45
C LEU A 253 2.54 -3.33 -1.06
N ALA A 254 2.27 -4.55 -0.60
CA ALA A 254 0.97 -4.98 -0.12
C ALA A 254 0.49 -4.16 1.10
N VAL A 255 1.41 -3.84 2.02
CA VAL A 255 1.10 -2.99 3.17
C VAL A 255 0.83 -1.54 2.73
N ILE A 256 1.70 -0.97 1.89
CA ILE A 256 1.57 0.43 1.44
C ILE A 256 0.30 0.62 0.59
N THR A 257 -0.04 -0.34 -0.29
CA THR A 257 -1.22 -0.25 -1.15
C THR A 257 -2.53 -0.60 -0.45
N ASN A 258 -2.49 -0.92 0.84
CA ASN A 258 -3.71 -1.08 1.63
C ASN A 258 -4.36 0.31 1.84
N PRO A 259 -5.65 0.50 1.45
CA PRO A 259 -6.32 1.80 1.57
C PRO A 259 -6.30 2.39 2.97
N SER A 260 -6.47 1.54 4.00
CA SER A 260 -6.45 1.98 5.39
C SER A 260 -5.06 2.49 5.81
N VAL A 261 -4.00 1.80 5.37
CA VAL A 261 -2.61 2.21 5.64
C VAL A 261 -2.29 3.51 4.91
N ALA A 262 -2.73 3.65 3.65
CA ALA A 262 -2.54 4.88 2.88
C ALA A 262 -3.18 6.10 3.57
N LEU A 263 -4.40 5.95 4.11
CA LEU A 263 -5.07 7.00 4.88
C LEU A 263 -4.34 7.34 6.18
N ILE A 264 -3.86 6.33 6.91
CA ILE A 264 -3.06 6.54 8.14
C ILE A 264 -1.75 7.28 7.80
N LEU A 265 -1.04 6.86 6.75
CA LEU A 265 0.17 7.53 6.29
C LEU A 265 -0.09 8.98 5.88
N MET A 266 -1.22 9.23 5.22
CA MET A 266 -1.64 10.58 4.85
C MET A 266 -1.89 11.45 6.09
N MET A 267 -2.59 10.93 7.09
CA MET A 267 -2.78 11.63 8.37
C MET A 267 -1.45 11.94 9.07
N ILE A 268 -0.58 10.95 9.21
CA ILE A 268 0.76 11.12 9.80
C ILE A 268 1.54 12.18 8.99
N GLY A 269 1.44 12.15 7.66
CA GLY A 269 2.08 13.12 6.77
C GLY A 269 1.64 14.55 7.02
N VAL A 270 0.34 14.79 6.99
CA VAL A 270 -0.25 16.12 7.19
C VAL A 270 0.04 16.65 8.59
N TYR A 271 -0.22 15.84 9.64
CA TYR A 271 0.01 16.27 11.01
C TYR A 271 1.51 16.44 11.35
N GLY A 272 2.38 15.57 10.79
CA GLY A 272 3.82 15.69 10.99
C GLY A 272 4.38 16.99 10.41
N LEU A 273 3.97 17.35 9.19
CA LEU A 273 4.34 18.63 8.57
C LEU A 273 3.75 19.82 9.34
N PHE A 274 2.49 19.74 9.74
CA PHE A 274 1.85 20.80 10.52
C PHE A 274 2.58 21.03 11.87
N PHE A 275 2.99 19.95 12.53
CA PHE A 275 3.72 20.04 13.81
C PHE A 275 5.08 20.70 13.63
N GLU A 276 5.82 20.38 12.55
CA GLU A 276 7.11 20.99 12.25
C GLU A 276 6.97 22.48 11.92
N PHE A 277 5.93 22.87 11.14
CA PHE A 277 5.66 24.28 10.88
C PHE A 277 5.27 25.06 12.13
N SER A 278 4.60 24.41 13.10
CA SER A 278 4.16 25.03 14.35
C SER A 278 5.29 25.16 15.37
N ASN A 279 6.26 24.24 15.35
CA ASN A 279 7.42 24.20 16.25
C ASN A 279 8.70 23.90 15.45
N PRO A 280 9.21 24.85 14.67
CA PRO A 280 10.41 24.64 13.87
C PRO A 280 11.62 24.41 14.78
N GLY A 281 12.37 23.33 14.52
CA GLY A 281 13.62 23.05 15.21
C GLY A 281 13.92 21.59 15.51
N SER A 282 12.95 20.68 15.50
CA SER A 282 13.22 19.25 15.69
C SER A 282 13.62 18.55 14.37
N GLY A 283 13.09 19.01 13.26
CA GLY A 283 13.26 18.39 11.94
C GLY A 283 12.62 17.00 11.80
N ILE A 284 12.31 16.34 12.91
CA ILE A 284 11.81 14.97 12.95
C ILE A 284 10.39 14.91 12.38
N GLY A 285 9.52 15.83 12.80
CA GLY A 285 8.13 15.90 12.33
C GLY A 285 8.05 16.16 10.83
N GLY A 286 8.89 17.07 10.32
CA GLY A 286 8.97 17.39 8.89
C GLY A 286 9.44 16.23 8.03
N VAL A 287 10.52 15.55 8.45
CA VAL A 287 11.08 14.41 7.70
C VAL A 287 10.12 13.22 7.71
N LEU A 288 9.64 12.80 8.88
CA LEU A 288 8.69 11.68 8.97
C LEU A 288 7.36 12.01 8.29
N GLY A 289 6.86 13.24 8.46
CA GLY A 289 5.65 13.71 7.80
C GLY A 289 5.78 13.73 6.28
N GLY A 290 6.90 14.25 5.77
CA GLY A 290 7.19 14.28 4.34
C GLY A 290 7.29 12.89 3.71
N ILE A 291 8.03 11.97 4.33
CA ILE A 291 8.13 10.57 3.88
C ILE A 291 6.76 9.89 3.88
N SER A 292 6.00 10.03 4.98
CA SER A 292 4.67 9.43 5.08
C SER A 292 3.71 9.98 4.02
N LEU A 293 3.75 11.28 3.74
CA LEU A 293 2.91 11.90 2.71
C LEU A 293 3.27 11.41 1.30
N ILE A 294 4.56 11.30 0.98
CA ILE A 294 5.02 10.78 -0.32
C ILE A 294 4.57 9.32 -0.49
N LEU A 295 4.71 8.49 0.55
CA LEU A 295 4.26 7.09 0.52
C LEU A 295 2.74 7.00 0.39
N ALA A 296 1.98 7.85 1.07
CA ALA A 296 0.52 7.90 0.94
C ALA A 296 0.08 8.29 -0.47
N LEU A 297 0.69 9.32 -1.06
CA LEU A 297 0.41 9.74 -2.44
C LEU A 297 0.77 8.65 -3.45
N TYR A 298 1.89 7.97 -3.27
CA TYR A 298 2.28 6.82 -4.09
C TYR A 298 1.26 5.67 -3.98
N ALA A 299 0.81 5.34 -2.76
CA ALA A 299 -0.21 4.33 -2.54
C ALA A 299 -1.54 4.69 -3.22
N LEU A 300 -1.97 5.94 -3.09
CA LEU A 300 -3.19 6.45 -3.73
C LEU A 300 -3.08 6.45 -5.27
N GLN A 301 -1.90 6.70 -5.84
CA GLN A 301 -1.68 6.62 -7.28
C GLN A 301 -1.83 5.19 -7.82
N LEU A 302 -1.45 4.17 -7.04
CA LEU A 302 -1.60 2.77 -7.41
C LEU A 302 -3.04 2.25 -7.26
N LEU A 303 -3.86 2.94 -6.46
CA LEU A 303 -5.28 2.66 -6.30
C LEU A 303 -6.08 3.49 -7.31
N PRO A 304 -7.20 2.98 -7.87
CA PRO A 304 -8.10 3.76 -8.72
C PRO A 304 -8.88 4.76 -7.87
N VAL A 305 -8.20 5.79 -7.36
CA VAL A 305 -8.79 6.81 -6.51
C VAL A 305 -9.20 8.00 -7.38
N ASN A 306 -10.44 8.44 -7.22
CA ASN A 306 -10.88 9.70 -7.80
C ASN A 306 -10.35 10.87 -6.96
N TYR A 307 -9.26 11.50 -7.41
CA TYR A 307 -8.64 12.63 -6.72
C TYR A 307 -9.60 13.80 -6.52
N ALA A 308 -10.57 13.98 -7.44
CA ALA A 308 -11.61 14.99 -7.29
C ALA A 308 -12.52 14.68 -6.08
N GLY A 309 -12.88 13.40 -5.88
CA GLY A 309 -13.64 12.97 -4.70
C GLY A 309 -12.88 13.17 -3.39
N VAL A 310 -11.59 12.86 -3.38
CA VAL A 310 -10.73 13.12 -2.20
C VAL A 310 -10.63 14.62 -1.92
N ALA A 311 -10.46 15.45 -2.95
CA ALA A 311 -10.42 16.91 -2.80
C ALA A 311 -11.76 17.47 -2.31
N LEU A 312 -12.89 16.95 -2.80
CA LEU A 312 -14.23 17.35 -2.37
C LEU A 312 -14.50 16.97 -0.91
N ILE A 313 -14.08 15.78 -0.47
CA ILE A 313 -14.16 15.35 0.93
C ILE A 313 -13.32 16.27 1.83
N LEU A 314 -12.10 16.62 1.40
CA LEU A 314 -11.21 17.53 2.13
C LEU A 314 -11.77 18.96 2.20
N LEU A 315 -12.52 19.39 1.15
CA LEU A 315 -13.18 20.70 1.11
C LEU A 315 -14.54 20.73 1.81
N GLY A 316 -15.00 19.58 2.34
CA GLY A 316 -16.28 19.48 3.06
C GLY A 316 -17.51 19.71 2.18
N ILE A 317 -17.40 19.51 0.86
CA ILE A 317 -18.53 19.63 -0.07
C ILE A 317 -19.30 18.31 -0.04
N ASP A 318 -20.58 18.37 0.31
CA ASP A 318 -21.49 17.24 0.35
C ASP A 318 -21.64 16.61 -1.04
N VAL A 319 -21.20 15.36 -1.16
CA VAL A 319 -21.46 14.54 -2.34
C VAL A 319 -22.77 13.80 -2.08
N PRO A 320 -23.82 14.01 -2.89
CA PRO A 320 -25.10 13.32 -2.71
C PRO A 320 -24.91 11.80 -2.77
N GLY A 321 -25.27 11.10 -1.68
CA GLY A 321 -25.13 9.64 -1.56
C GLY A 321 -24.00 9.15 -0.63
N PHE A 322 -23.11 10.01 -0.16
CA PHE A 322 -22.18 9.72 0.93
C PHE A 322 -22.68 10.40 2.21
N GLY A 323 -23.67 9.81 2.82
CA GLY A 323 -24.21 10.28 4.11
C GLY A 323 -23.23 10.04 5.25
N ILE A 324 -22.18 10.86 5.38
CA ILE A 324 -21.47 10.94 6.66
C ILE A 324 -22.44 11.58 7.64
N PRO A 325 -22.78 10.93 8.77
CA PRO A 325 -23.71 11.51 9.72
C PRO A 325 -23.25 12.91 10.12
N LEU A 326 -24.10 13.92 9.96
CA LEU A 326 -23.78 15.31 10.31
C LEU A 326 -23.21 15.42 11.73
N ALA A 327 -23.69 14.56 12.64
CA ALA A 327 -23.20 14.43 14.01
C ALA A 327 -21.69 14.09 14.05
N LEU A 328 -21.17 13.25 13.14
CA LEU A 328 -19.76 12.87 13.09
C LEU A 328 -18.89 14.02 12.54
N ILE A 329 -19.38 14.76 11.56
CA ILE A 329 -18.71 15.96 11.02
C ILE A 329 -18.63 17.03 12.12
N VAL A 330 -19.74 17.30 12.80
CA VAL A 330 -19.80 18.31 13.86
C VAL A 330 -18.91 17.93 15.05
N THR A 331 -18.93 16.67 15.48
CA THR A 331 -18.06 16.23 16.59
C THR A 331 -16.57 16.29 16.21
N LEU A 332 -16.21 15.90 15.00
CA LEU A 332 -14.82 15.99 14.52
C LEU A 332 -14.37 17.46 14.35
N ALA A 333 -15.24 18.33 13.83
CA ALA A 333 -14.98 19.75 13.71
C ALA A 333 -14.81 20.43 15.07
N LEU A 334 -15.69 20.12 16.04
CA LEU A 334 -15.63 20.67 17.40
C LEU A 334 -14.39 20.18 18.16
N THR A 335 -14.04 18.90 18.04
CA THR A 335 -12.82 18.36 18.66
C THR A 335 -11.56 18.95 18.04
N SER A 336 -11.53 19.10 16.71
CA SER A 336 -10.42 19.75 15.99
C SER A 336 -10.29 21.22 16.37
N ALA A 337 -11.39 21.98 16.39
CA ALA A 337 -11.41 23.36 16.82
C ALA A 337 -10.96 23.51 18.29
N GLY A 338 -11.46 22.64 19.18
CA GLY A 338 -11.05 22.60 20.59
C GLY A 338 -9.55 22.33 20.75
N LEU A 339 -9.00 21.41 19.97
CA LEU A 339 -7.57 21.09 19.99
C LEU A 339 -6.74 22.30 19.49
N ILE A 340 -7.15 22.95 18.42
CA ILE A 340 -6.48 24.14 17.88
C ILE A 340 -6.51 25.28 18.90
N LEU A 341 -7.65 25.53 19.54
CA LEU A 341 -7.78 26.55 20.59
C LEU A 341 -6.94 26.21 21.81
N ALA A 342 -6.85 24.95 22.21
CA ALA A 342 -5.99 24.52 23.31
C ALA A 342 -4.50 24.72 22.98
N ILE A 343 -4.06 24.37 21.78
CA ILE A 343 -2.69 24.58 21.29
C ILE A 343 -2.37 26.08 21.21
N LEU A 344 -3.28 26.87 20.64
CA LEU A 344 -3.14 28.32 20.55
C LEU A 344 -3.09 28.96 21.97
N GLY A 345 -3.94 28.50 22.89
CA GLY A 345 -3.93 28.94 24.30
C GLY A 345 -2.63 28.61 25.01
N MET A 346 -2.09 27.39 24.79
CA MET A 346 -0.78 27.00 25.30
C MET A 346 0.36 27.83 24.71
N ALA A 347 0.34 28.10 23.43
CA ALA A 347 1.34 28.89 22.71
C ALA A 347 1.31 30.36 23.20
N LEU A 348 0.13 30.95 23.38
CA LEU A 348 -0.03 32.30 23.92
C LEU A 348 0.41 32.37 25.41
N LYS A 349 0.11 31.33 26.18
CA LYS A 349 0.55 31.23 27.59
C LYS A 349 2.08 31.05 27.67
N ALA A 350 2.69 30.29 26.78
CA ALA A 350 4.15 30.13 26.69
C ALA A 350 4.83 31.46 26.32
N ARG A 351 4.25 32.24 25.37
CA ARG A 351 4.75 33.57 25.02
C ARG A 351 4.62 34.59 26.14
N ARG A 352 3.66 34.44 27.04
CA ARG A 352 3.46 35.30 28.20
C ARG A 352 4.35 34.93 29.41
N ARG A 353 4.98 33.73 29.38
CA ARG A 353 6.01 33.41 30.38
C ARG A 353 7.25 34.23 30.06
N GLN A 354 7.52 35.24 30.90
CA GLN A 354 8.80 35.94 30.89
C GLN A 354 9.90 34.87 30.99
N GLN A 355 10.86 34.94 30.10
CA GLN A 355 12.04 34.08 30.17
C GLN A 355 12.83 34.51 31.44
N VAL A 356 12.64 33.77 32.49
CA VAL A 356 13.48 33.88 33.70
C VAL A 356 14.63 32.90 33.52
N ALA A 357 15.50 33.19 32.57
CA ALA A 357 16.72 32.42 32.39
C ALA A 357 17.75 33.24 31.62
N GLY A 358 18.82 33.56 32.32
CA GLY A 358 20.07 33.98 31.74
C GLY A 358 20.31 35.49 31.78
N ASP A 359 21.56 35.84 31.87
CA ASP A 359 22.19 37.17 32.03
C ASP A 359 21.73 38.30 31.09
N SER A 360 20.87 38.03 30.12
CA SER A 360 20.38 39.02 29.15
C SER A 360 19.38 40.04 29.71
N GLY A 361 18.79 39.75 30.88
CA GLY A 361 17.89 40.69 31.57
C GLY A 361 18.61 41.75 32.44
N LEU A 362 19.90 41.59 32.64
CA LEU A 362 20.70 42.47 33.52
C LEU A 362 21.54 43.49 32.72
N VAL A 363 21.61 43.33 31.39
CA VAL A 363 22.36 44.28 30.55
C VAL A 363 21.54 45.55 30.36
N GLY A 364 21.96 46.64 31.03
CA GLY A 364 21.31 47.94 30.97
C GLY A 364 20.46 48.31 32.18
N SER A 365 20.33 47.46 33.21
CA SER A 365 19.71 47.86 34.48
C SER A 365 20.73 48.58 35.38
N LEU A 366 20.40 49.80 35.79
CA LEU A 366 21.17 50.52 36.83
C LEU A 366 20.90 49.84 38.17
N VAL A 367 21.86 49.10 38.68
CA VAL A 367 21.82 48.55 40.05
C VAL A 367 22.50 49.55 40.97
N ALA A 368 21.76 50.16 41.87
CA ALA A 368 22.32 50.93 43.02
C ALA A 368 22.98 49.94 43.97
N VAL A 369 24.27 49.95 44.04
CA VAL A 369 25.00 49.19 45.07
C VAL A 369 24.74 49.85 46.47
N ALA A 370 23.81 49.26 47.20
CA ALA A 370 23.72 49.59 48.67
C ALA A 370 24.99 49.07 49.33
N ALA A 371 25.55 49.89 50.19
CA ALA A 371 26.83 49.70 50.82
C ALA A 371 27.07 48.28 51.32
N VAL A 372 28.22 47.72 50.94
CA VAL A 372 28.69 46.42 51.39
C VAL A 372 29.16 46.69 52.88
N GLN A 373 28.39 46.22 53.85
CA GLN A 373 28.88 46.01 55.17
C GLN A 373 29.92 44.88 55.13
N ALA A 374 31.17 45.24 55.39
CA ALA A 374 32.24 44.29 55.55
C ALA A 374 32.04 43.56 56.89
N GLU A 375 31.40 42.40 56.83
CA GLU A 375 31.47 41.44 57.93
C GLU A 375 32.72 40.56 57.71
N ASP A 376 33.48 40.40 58.76
CA ASP A 376 34.75 39.74 58.84
C ASP A 376 34.67 38.26 58.36
N PRO A 377 35.44 37.81 57.37
CA PRO A 377 35.28 36.50 56.82
C PRO A 377 35.95 35.33 57.56
N CYS A 378 36.35 35.57 58.87
CA CYS A 378 37.15 34.58 59.56
C CYS A 378 36.44 33.77 60.65
N GLN A 379 35.12 33.62 60.66
CA GLN A 379 34.45 32.78 61.68
C GLN A 379 34.04 31.39 61.32
N ASN A 380 34.37 30.88 60.10
CA ASN A 380 34.07 29.50 59.77
C ASN A 380 35.28 28.75 59.20
N ARG A 381 36.02 28.06 60.03
CA ARG A 381 37.30 27.37 59.83
C ARG A 381 37.22 26.17 58.84
N ARG A 382 36.22 26.04 58.01
CA ARG A 382 36.12 24.90 57.13
C ARG A 382 36.33 25.13 55.61
N TRP A 383 36.51 26.39 55.16
CA TRP A 383 36.60 26.70 53.72
C TRP A 383 37.82 27.57 53.33
N CYS A 384 38.80 27.71 54.16
CA CYS A 384 40.04 28.50 53.89
C CYS A 384 41.11 27.68 53.16
N ARG A 385 40.81 27.02 52.07
CA ARG A 385 41.83 26.36 51.27
C ARG A 385 41.83 26.70 49.76
N PHE A 386 41.11 27.73 49.35
CA PHE A 386 40.98 28.07 47.91
C PHE A 386 41.17 29.58 47.58
N CYS A 387 41.69 30.38 48.43
CA CYS A 387 41.99 31.80 48.15
C CYS A 387 43.47 32.08 48.30
N SER A 388 44.27 31.65 47.37
CA SER A 388 45.63 32.14 47.16
C SER A 388 45.95 32.17 45.70
N GLU A 389 45.52 33.23 45.00
CA GLU A 389 46.21 33.86 43.87
C GLU A 389 45.42 35.08 43.38
N PRO A 390 45.98 36.31 43.43
CA PRO A 390 45.34 37.48 42.81
C PRO A 390 45.76 37.57 41.32
N ARG A 391 44.85 37.28 40.37
CA ARG A 391 45.08 37.67 38.98
C ARG A 391 44.76 39.15 38.80
N ARG A 392 45.80 39.90 38.43
CA ARG A 392 45.70 41.30 37.97
C ARG A 392 44.93 41.33 36.63
N VAL A 393 43.83 42.03 36.62
CA VAL A 393 43.14 42.42 35.38
C VAL A 393 43.58 43.84 35.03
N SER A 394 44.43 44.00 34.01
CA SER A 394 44.79 45.32 33.47
C SER A 394 43.66 45.81 32.55
N ALA A 395 43.08 46.92 32.91
CA ALA A 395 42.20 47.69 32.03
C ALA A 395 43.02 48.40 30.96
N ARG A 396 42.83 48.05 29.70
CA ARG A 396 43.22 48.90 28.57
C ARG A 396 42.00 49.39 27.84
N SER A 397 41.73 50.65 27.98
CA SER A 397 40.88 51.44 27.12
C SER A 397 41.60 51.65 25.77
N SER A 398 41.00 51.36 24.67
CA SER A 398 41.30 52.02 23.41
C SER A 398 40.05 52.15 22.54
N ASN A 399 39.66 53.38 22.49
CA ASN A 399 38.74 54.00 21.56
C ASN A 399 39.38 53.97 20.15
N ARG A 400 38.70 53.33 19.14
CA ARG A 400 38.88 53.72 17.73
C ARG A 400 37.61 53.40 16.91
N ARG A 401 37.03 54.47 16.41
CA ARG A 401 36.10 54.50 15.29
C ARG A 401 36.86 54.17 14.01
N SER A 402 36.26 53.48 13.05
CA SER A 402 36.27 53.79 11.58
C SER A 402 35.40 52.81 10.82
N ASN A 403 34.35 53.31 10.29
CA ASN A 403 33.90 53.28 8.85
C ASN A 403 34.25 52.05 8.00
N ALA A 404 33.18 51.32 7.60
CA ALA A 404 32.71 50.91 6.22
C ALA A 404 33.76 50.31 5.24
N PRO A 405 33.36 49.66 4.09
CA PRO A 405 32.05 49.25 3.59
C PRO A 405 31.99 47.82 2.96
N TRP A 406 30.83 47.47 2.48
CA TRP A 406 30.39 46.36 1.62
C TRP A 406 31.33 45.84 0.53
N SER A 407 31.38 44.53 0.32
CA SER A 407 31.27 43.88 -1.00
C SER A 407 31.14 42.33 -0.87
N ALA A 408 30.06 41.81 -1.36
CA ALA A 408 29.84 40.68 -2.25
C ALA A 408 30.90 39.58 -2.38
N LEU A 409 30.46 38.35 -2.28
CA LEU A 409 30.69 37.22 -3.24
C LEU A 409 30.01 35.95 -2.68
N GLN A 410 28.99 35.51 -3.43
CA GLN A 410 28.76 34.24 -4.08
C GLN A 410 29.77 33.11 -3.76
N TRP A 411 29.25 32.00 -3.26
CA TRP A 411 29.14 30.66 -3.89
C TRP A 411 28.09 29.87 -3.16
#